data_b146de07734a78986b6913f33371ab73
#
_entry.id   b146de07734a78986b6913f33371ab73
#
_cell.length_a   1.000
_cell.length_b   1.000
_cell.length_c   1.000
_cell.angle_alpha   90.00
_cell.angle_beta   90.00
_cell.angle_gamma   90.00
#
_symmetry.space_group_name_H-M   'P 1'
#
loop_
_entity.id
_entity.type
_entity.pdbx_description
1 polymer ?
#
loop_
_entity_poly.entity_id
_entity_poly.type
_entity_poly.pdbx_seq_one_letter_code
_entity_poly.pdbx_strand_id
1 'polypeptide(L)'
;MTNKDQEDHYKSTLNLVNNFVKSNQRKRINLLSDIESDVENIFLIGKKIFDDFDQKGDDWAAGWLLQVLKKHKPIFFNEKKYNNWFFTSSDENINYEELQLRLLEQNFEDADRLTSSYLRKLAGKLAENRGYVFYSEVNNMSGTDLKTIDRLWTIYSNGRFGFSIQAKLLKSVGKKYELLWPKIGWKKDGYWTRYPSSFSWSLEAPEGHMPLINQLRGVRLMDSILRHPAISLRHNNIL
;
A
#
# COMPACT_ATOMS: atom_id res chain seq x y z
N MET A 1 9.50 18.82 -34.13
CA MET A 1 9.65 19.52 -32.85
C MET A 1 11.02 20.19 -32.86
N THR A 2 11.10 21.47 -32.55
CA THR A 2 12.40 22.16 -32.43
C THR A 2 13.04 21.84 -31.10
N ASN A 3 14.38 22.00 -30.96
CA ASN A 3 15.08 21.82 -29.67
C ASN A 3 14.46 22.68 -28.56
N LYS A 4 13.91 23.85 -28.91
CA LYS A 4 13.26 24.75 -27.98
C LYS A 4 11.92 24.18 -27.48
N ASP A 5 11.14 23.55 -28.35
CA ASP A 5 9.86 22.93 -27.98
C ASP A 5 10.08 21.77 -27.02
N GLN A 6 11.16 20.99 -27.20
CA GLN A 6 11.52 19.88 -26.29
C GLN A 6 11.95 20.39 -24.91
N GLU A 7 12.72 21.48 -24.86
CA GLU A 7 13.18 22.07 -23.60
C GLU A 7 12.00 22.67 -22.80
N ASP A 8 11.08 23.36 -23.47
CA ASP A 8 9.91 23.94 -22.83
C ASP A 8 8.96 22.85 -22.32
N HIS A 9 8.80 21.76 -23.08
CA HIS A 9 7.99 20.62 -22.64
C HIS A 9 8.60 19.89 -21.45
N TYR A 10 9.92 19.64 -21.44
CA TYR A 10 10.64 19.08 -20.31
C TYR A 10 10.46 19.92 -19.03
N LYS A 11 10.58 21.24 -19.12
CA LYS A 11 10.35 22.16 -17.99
C LYS A 11 8.91 22.08 -17.47
N SER A 12 7.94 22.00 -18.38
CA SER A 12 6.51 21.86 -18.04
C SER A 12 6.25 20.58 -17.26
N THR A 13 6.75 19.44 -17.75
CA THR A 13 6.60 18.15 -17.08
C THR A 13 7.29 18.14 -15.70
N LEU A 14 8.48 18.71 -15.61
CA LEU A 14 9.19 18.81 -14.32
C LEU A 14 8.38 19.65 -13.31
N ASN A 15 7.76 20.74 -13.75
CA ASN A 15 6.89 21.55 -12.90
C ASN A 15 5.63 20.78 -12.46
N LEU A 16 5.03 20.00 -13.36
CA LEU A 16 3.87 19.16 -13.07
C LEU A 16 4.21 18.13 -12.00
N VAL A 17 5.33 17.40 -12.15
CA VAL A 17 5.80 16.41 -11.17
C VAL A 17 6.14 17.06 -9.84
N ASN A 18 6.85 18.19 -9.83
CA ASN A 18 7.17 18.93 -8.60
C ASN A 18 5.91 19.41 -7.87
N ASN A 19 4.89 19.87 -8.63
CA ASN A 19 3.61 20.26 -8.06
C ASN A 19 2.90 19.04 -7.44
N PHE A 20 2.89 17.90 -8.11
CA PHE A 20 2.34 16.65 -7.58
C PHE A 20 3.03 16.22 -6.28
N VAL A 21 4.36 16.15 -6.27
CA VAL A 21 5.15 15.75 -5.10
C VAL A 21 4.87 16.64 -3.88
N LYS A 22 4.81 17.97 -4.07
CA LYS A 22 4.61 18.94 -2.98
C LYS A 22 3.16 19.16 -2.57
N SER A 23 2.20 18.56 -3.27
CA SER A 23 0.78 18.76 -3.02
C SER A 23 0.24 17.86 -1.93
N ASN A 24 -0.88 18.27 -1.30
CA ASN A 24 -1.66 17.43 -0.42
C ASN A 24 -2.40 16.32 -1.21
N GLN A 25 -2.91 15.32 -0.50
CA GLN A 25 -3.55 14.14 -1.08
C GLN A 25 -4.65 14.48 -2.10
N ARG A 26 -5.56 15.41 -1.78
CA ARG A 26 -6.67 15.78 -2.67
C ARG A 26 -6.17 16.37 -3.98
N LYS A 27 -5.17 17.24 -3.93
CA LYS A 27 -4.59 17.86 -5.12
C LYS A 27 -3.80 16.86 -5.94
N ARG A 28 -3.07 15.93 -5.30
CA ARG A 28 -2.39 14.82 -5.97
C ARG A 28 -3.35 13.96 -6.78
N ILE A 29 -4.50 13.58 -6.19
CA ILE A 29 -5.50 12.77 -6.89
C ILE A 29 -5.99 13.45 -8.17
N ASN A 30 -6.18 14.76 -8.14
CA ASN A 30 -6.61 15.52 -9.33
C ASN A 30 -5.54 15.61 -10.43
N LEU A 31 -4.26 15.40 -10.08
CA LEU A 31 -3.13 15.46 -11.03
C LEU A 31 -2.76 14.09 -11.63
N LEU A 32 -3.36 12.99 -11.16
CA LEU A 32 -2.95 11.64 -11.59
C LEU A 32 -3.12 11.46 -13.10
N SER A 33 -4.26 11.88 -13.67
CA SER A 33 -4.51 11.75 -15.12
C SER A 33 -3.53 12.57 -15.96
N ASP A 34 -3.20 13.79 -15.53
CA ASP A 34 -2.29 14.66 -16.23
C ASP A 34 -0.88 14.08 -16.27
N ILE A 35 -0.42 13.52 -15.14
CA ILE A 35 0.87 12.86 -15.03
C ILE A 35 0.89 11.57 -15.86
N GLU A 36 -0.15 10.74 -15.79
CA GLU A 36 -0.20 9.49 -16.57
C GLU A 36 -0.23 9.76 -18.07
N SER A 37 -0.85 10.85 -18.52
CA SER A 37 -0.82 11.26 -19.93
C SER A 37 0.54 11.74 -20.41
N ASP A 38 1.41 12.20 -19.52
CA ASP A 38 2.75 12.72 -19.82
C ASP A 38 3.90 11.74 -19.49
N VAL A 39 3.59 10.44 -19.38
CA VAL A 39 4.52 9.41 -18.95
C VAL A 39 5.80 9.30 -19.77
N GLU A 40 5.76 9.66 -21.08
CA GLU A 40 6.95 9.69 -21.95
C GLU A 40 7.98 10.68 -21.43
N ASN A 41 7.55 11.88 -21.07
CA ASN A 41 8.45 12.91 -20.56
C ASN A 41 8.88 12.64 -19.11
N ILE A 42 7.98 12.06 -18.31
CA ILE A 42 8.32 11.57 -16.96
C ILE A 42 9.43 10.51 -17.05
N PHE A 43 9.34 9.59 -18.00
CA PHE A 43 10.40 8.61 -18.25
C PHE A 43 11.73 9.27 -18.65
N LEU A 44 11.70 10.36 -19.45
CA LEU A 44 12.90 11.12 -19.84
C LEU A 44 13.52 11.87 -18.65
N ILE A 45 12.71 12.44 -17.76
CA ILE A 45 13.20 13.01 -16.48
C ILE A 45 13.85 11.91 -15.64
N GLY A 46 13.26 10.70 -15.68
CA GLY A 46 13.83 9.47 -15.20
C GLY A 46 14.15 9.46 -13.71
N LYS A 47 15.38 9.06 -13.40
CA LYS A 47 15.84 8.80 -12.01
C LYS A 47 15.77 10.02 -11.09
N LYS A 48 15.93 11.23 -11.63
CA LYS A 48 15.93 12.49 -10.87
C LYS A 48 14.62 12.74 -10.12
N ILE A 49 13.50 12.21 -10.61
CA ILE A 49 12.19 12.33 -9.92
C ILE A 49 12.24 11.68 -8.54
N PHE A 50 13.03 10.61 -8.39
CA PHE A 50 13.09 9.83 -7.17
C PHE A 50 14.15 10.33 -6.17
N ASP A 51 15.03 11.27 -6.57
CA ASP A 51 16.07 11.80 -5.70
C ASP A 51 15.49 12.59 -4.51
N ASP A 52 14.29 13.18 -4.68
CA ASP A 52 13.58 13.95 -3.66
C ASP A 52 12.72 13.09 -2.72
N PHE A 53 12.60 11.78 -2.97
CA PHE A 53 11.79 10.90 -2.16
C PHE A 53 12.63 10.10 -1.15
N ASP A 54 12.13 10.01 0.07
CA ASP A 54 12.72 9.16 1.10
C ASP A 54 12.28 7.70 0.93
N GLN A 55 13.23 6.81 0.64
CA GLN A 55 12.99 5.37 0.53
C GLN A 55 12.48 4.72 1.84
N LYS A 56 12.68 5.38 2.99
CA LYS A 56 12.18 4.96 4.30
C LYS A 56 10.85 5.64 4.66
N GLY A 57 10.45 6.63 3.89
CA GLY A 57 9.24 7.42 4.08
C GLY A 57 7.96 6.67 3.72
N ASP A 58 6.84 7.35 3.89
CA ASP A 58 5.49 6.84 3.68
C ASP A 58 4.79 7.52 2.48
N ASP A 59 5.54 8.23 1.65
CA ASP A 59 4.95 8.99 0.55
C ASP A 59 4.48 8.08 -0.59
N TRP A 60 3.17 7.94 -0.72
CA TRP A 60 2.55 7.15 -1.77
C TRP A 60 2.76 7.72 -3.18
N ALA A 61 3.15 9.00 -3.32
CA ALA A 61 3.40 9.59 -4.63
C ALA A 61 4.54 8.88 -5.37
N ALA A 62 5.62 8.51 -4.66
CA ALA A 62 6.71 7.71 -5.23
C ALA A 62 6.23 6.32 -5.64
N GLY A 63 5.42 5.65 -4.82
CA GLY A 63 4.84 4.34 -5.14
C GLY A 63 3.97 4.38 -6.38
N TRP A 64 3.12 5.40 -6.48
CA TRP A 64 2.26 5.58 -7.64
C TRP A 64 3.05 5.89 -8.92
N LEU A 65 4.07 6.76 -8.85
CA LEU A 65 4.95 7.04 -10.00
C LEU A 65 5.67 5.76 -10.48
N LEU A 66 6.15 4.93 -9.55
CA LEU A 66 6.73 3.62 -9.88
C LEU A 66 5.72 2.71 -10.59
N GLN A 67 4.46 2.66 -10.12
CA GLN A 67 3.40 1.86 -10.74
C GLN A 67 3.10 2.35 -12.17
N VAL A 68 2.99 3.66 -12.39
CA VAL A 68 2.78 4.25 -13.72
C VAL A 68 3.95 3.90 -14.65
N LEU A 69 5.19 4.08 -14.20
CA LEU A 69 6.37 3.70 -14.97
C LEU A 69 6.42 2.18 -15.23
N LYS A 70 6.06 1.34 -14.26
CA LYS A 70 6.02 -0.13 -14.45
C LYS A 70 5.02 -0.52 -15.54
N LYS A 71 3.85 0.11 -15.55
CA LYS A 71 2.78 -0.13 -16.52
C LYS A 71 3.16 0.29 -17.93
N HIS A 72 3.72 1.49 -18.09
CA HIS A 72 3.91 2.11 -19.40
C HIS A 72 5.35 2.02 -19.93
N LYS A 73 6.34 1.92 -19.07
CA LYS A 73 7.78 1.91 -19.37
C LYS A 73 8.53 0.80 -18.63
N PRO A 74 8.22 -0.49 -18.87
CA PRO A 74 8.84 -1.59 -18.12
C PRO A 74 10.36 -1.61 -18.19
N ILE A 75 10.97 -1.07 -19.27
CA ILE A 75 12.43 -0.96 -19.44
C ILE A 75 13.11 -0.16 -18.31
N PHE A 76 12.39 0.74 -17.65
CA PHE A 76 12.87 1.48 -16.47
C PHE A 76 13.30 0.53 -15.33
N PHE A 77 12.69 -0.65 -15.28
CA PHE A 77 12.88 -1.66 -14.24
C PHE A 77 13.95 -2.71 -14.57
N ASN A 78 14.67 -2.57 -15.69
CA ASN A 78 15.86 -3.39 -15.97
C ASN A 78 16.92 -3.21 -14.88
N GLU A 79 16.96 -2.05 -14.23
CA GLU A 79 17.69 -1.87 -12.98
C GLU A 79 16.85 -2.40 -11.82
N LYS A 80 17.21 -3.60 -11.31
CA LYS A 80 16.47 -4.32 -10.26
C LYS A 80 16.10 -3.48 -9.02
N LYS A 81 16.88 -2.43 -8.71
CA LYS A 81 16.64 -1.56 -7.57
C LYS A 81 15.26 -0.85 -7.58
N TYR A 82 14.66 -0.64 -8.75
CA TYR A 82 13.33 -0.02 -8.84
C TYR A 82 12.18 -0.97 -8.56
N ASN A 83 12.39 -2.30 -8.67
CA ASN A 83 11.39 -3.28 -8.27
C ASN A 83 11.24 -3.32 -6.72
N ASN A 84 12.31 -2.98 -5.99
CA ASN A 84 12.37 -2.95 -4.53
C ASN A 84 12.89 -1.60 -4.06
N TRP A 85 12.29 -0.51 -4.57
CA TRP A 85 12.79 0.82 -4.36
C TRP A 85 12.67 1.28 -2.89
N PHE A 86 11.56 0.93 -2.22
CA PHE A 86 11.40 1.28 -0.82
C PHE A 86 12.19 0.34 0.08
N PHE A 87 12.91 0.94 1.03
CA PHE A 87 13.63 0.17 2.03
C PHE A 87 12.66 -0.59 2.94
N THR A 88 12.91 -1.88 3.14
CA THR A 88 12.11 -2.75 4.02
C THR A 88 12.95 -3.18 5.22
N SER A 89 12.40 -3.02 6.44
CA SER A 89 13.03 -3.47 7.69
C SER A 89 12.31 -4.68 8.22
N SER A 90 13.05 -5.62 8.81
CA SER A 90 12.51 -6.79 9.49
C SER A 90 13.38 -7.15 10.68
N ASP A 91 12.78 -7.37 11.84
CA ASP A 91 13.46 -7.91 13.02
C ASP A 91 13.53 -9.45 12.94
N GLU A 92 12.62 -10.06 12.16
CA GLU A 92 12.50 -11.50 11.98
C GLU A 92 13.21 -12.03 10.73
N ASN A 93 14.04 -11.19 10.08
CA ASN A 93 14.77 -11.51 8.84
C ASN A 93 13.83 -11.95 7.69
N ILE A 94 12.63 -11.41 7.63
CA ILE A 94 11.69 -11.68 6.53
C ILE A 94 12.04 -10.80 5.34
N ASN A 95 12.15 -11.43 4.15
CA ASN A 95 12.29 -10.69 2.91
C ASN A 95 10.90 -10.26 2.39
N TYR A 96 10.68 -8.95 2.25
CA TYR A 96 9.44 -8.35 1.76
C TYR A 96 9.49 -7.93 0.27
N GLU A 97 10.55 -8.28 -0.46
CA GLU A 97 10.71 -7.90 -1.87
C GLU A 97 9.56 -8.40 -2.75
N GLU A 98 9.10 -9.63 -2.51
CA GLU A 98 7.98 -10.21 -3.26
C GLU A 98 6.67 -9.46 -2.99
N LEU A 99 6.40 -9.08 -1.73
CA LEU A 99 5.23 -8.26 -1.41
C LEU A 99 5.31 -6.90 -2.11
N GLN A 100 6.47 -6.26 -2.06
CA GLN A 100 6.68 -4.98 -2.72
C GLN A 100 6.47 -5.09 -4.24
N LEU A 101 6.98 -6.15 -4.87
CA LEU A 101 6.79 -6.41 -6.30
C LEU A 101 5.31 -6.60 -6.66
N ARG A 102 4.55 -7.41 -5.90
CA ARG A 102 3.12 -7.63 -6.16
C ARG A 102 2.31 -6.34 -6.01
N LEU A 103 2.62 -5.54 -5.01
CA LEU A 103 1.97 -4.24 -4.81
C LEU A 103 2.34 -3.23 -5.91
N LEU A 104 3.60 -3.20 -6.34
CA LEU A 104 4.07 -2.40 -7.48
C LEU A 104 3.31 -2.76 -8.77
N GLU A 105 3.06 -4.05 -9.01
CA GLU A 105 2.33 -4.55 -10.16
C GLU A 105 0.80 -4.44 -10.02
N GLN A 106 0.31 -3.91 -8.88
CA GLN A 106 -1.11 -3.87 -8.51
C GLN A 106 -1.78 -5.27 -8.48
N ASN A 107 -0.98 -6.31 -8.30
CA ASN A 107 -1.48 -7.66 -8.06
C ASN A 107 -1.89 -7.80 -6.58
N PHE A 108 -3.00 -7.15 -6.22
CA PHE A 108 -3.44 -7.05 -4.83
C PHE A 108 -3.90 -8.38 -4.24
N GLU A 109 -4.43 -9.31 -5.05
CA GLU A 109 -4.81 -10.63 -4.57
C GLU A 109 -3.62 -11.44 -4.10
N ASP A 110 -2.53 -11.49 -4.88
CA ASP A 110 -1.31 -12.17 -4.46
C ASP A 110 -0.61 -11.44 -3.30
N ALA A 111 -0.64 -10.10 -3.29
CA ALA A 111 -0.13 -9.31 -2.17
C ALA A 111 -0.87 -9.63 -0.85
N ASP A 112 -2.18 -9.84 -0.91
CA ASP A 112 -3.01 -10.24 0.24
C ASP A 112 -2.64 -11.65 0.74
N ARG A 113 -2.47 -12.61 -0.18
CA ARG A 113 -2.02 -13.97 0.15
C ARG A 113 -0.65 -13.97 0.81
N LEU A 114 0.29 -13.18 0.28
CA LEU A 114 1.63 -13.00 0.87
C LEU A 114 1.54 -12.36 2.26
N THR A 115 0.72 -11.32 2.42
CA THR A 115 0.49 -10.67 3.72
C THR A 115 0.00 -11.67 4.76
N SER A 116 -0.98 -12.49 4.40
CA SER A 116 -1.46 -13.57 5.28
C SER A 116 -0.38 -14.60 5.62
N SER A 117 0.51 -14.90 4.68
CA SER A 117 1.66 -15.80 4.91
C SER A 117 2.67 -15.17 5.88
N TYR A 118 3.00 -13.89 5.70
CA TYR A 118 3.91 -13.18 6.59
C TYR A 118 3.34 -13.04 8.01
N LEU A 119 2.06 -12.76 8.17
CA LEU A 119 1.43 -12.75 9.49
C LEU A 119 1.57 -14.10 10.22
N ARG A 120 1.43 -15.23 9.49
CA ARG A 120 1.68 -16.55 10.08
C ARG A 120 3.14 -16.76 10.49
N LYS A 121 4.09 -16.31 9.67
CA LYS A 121 5.53 -16.36 10.02
C LYS A 121 5.83 -15.55 11.27
N LEU A 122 5.29 -14.33 11.34
CA LEU A 122 5.44 -13.44 12.52
C LEU A 122 4.81 -14.01 13.79
N ALA A 123 3.73 -14.78 13.67
CA ALA A 123 3.10 -15.48 14.79
C ALA A 123 3.87 -16.75 15.21
N GLY A 124 4.87 -17.17 14.41
CA GLY A 124 5.76 -18.29 14.72
C GLY A 124 5.35 -19.61 14.09
N LYS A 125 6.23 -20.60 14.26
CA LYS A 125 6.17 -21.91 13.61
C LYS A 125 4.84 -22.65 13.78
N LEU A 126 4.22 -22.53 14.96
CA LEU A 126 2.93 -23.16 15.23
C LEU A 126 1.81 -22.56 14.37
N ALA A 127 1.82 -21.24 14.16
CA ALA A 127 0.85 -20.56 13.31
C ALA A 127 1.07 -20.92 11.83
N GLU A 128 2.32 -21.03 11.38
CA GLU A 128 2.65 -21.50 10.02
C GLU A 128 2.09 -22.92 9.78
N ASN A 129 2.41 -23.87 10.67
CA ASN A 129 1.97 -25.25 10.53
C ASN A 129 0.43 -25.41 10.58
N ARG A 130 -0.22 -24.59 11.39
CA ARG A 130 -1.66 -24.56 11.57
C ARG A 130 -2.40 -23.87 10.41
N GLY A 131 -1.68 -22.98 9.66
CA GLY A 131 -2.24 -22.22 8.54
C GLY A 131 -3.01 -20.96 8.92
N TYR A 132 -3.02 -20.54 10.21
CA TYR A 132 -3.69 -19.33 10.68
C TYR A 132 -3.10 -18.78 11.98
N VAL A 133 -3.41 -17.52 12.29
CA VAL A 133 -2.96 -16.77 13.45
C VAL A 133 -4.05 -16.73 14.51
N PHE A 134 -3.71 -16.94 15.79
CA PHE A 134 -4.55 -16.60 16.93
C PHE A 134 -4.38 -15.14 17.32
N TYR A 135 -5.45 -14.50 17.78
CA TYR A 135 -5.40 -13.09 18.22
C TYR A 135 -4.39 -12.87 19.38
N SER A 136 -4.19 -13.87 20.24
CA SER A 136 -3.22 -13.82 21.36
C SER A 136 -1.76 -13.83 20.92
N GLU A 137 -1.47 -14.25 19.67
CA GLU A 137 -0.11 -14.29 19.13
C GLU A 137 0.33 -12.92 18.59
N VAL A 138 -0.62 -12.02 18.31
CA VAL A 138 -0.34 -10.72 17.69
C VAL A 138 0.53 -9.81 18.56
N ASN A 139 0.35 -9.83 19.89
CA ASN A 139 1.12 -8.99 20.80
C ASN A 139 2.62 -9.31 20.78
N ASN A 140 3.00 -10.51 20.36
CA ASN A 140 4.39 -10.95 20.27
C ASN A 140 5.00 -10.73 18.87
N MET A 141 4.22 -10.28 17.90
CA MET A 141 4.74 -10.00 16.56
C MET A 141 5.67 -8.78 16.58
N SER A 142 6.71 -8.81 15.77
CA SER A 142 7.60 -7.67 15.58
C SER A 142 6.81 -6.45 15.08
N GLY A 143 6.92 -5.35 15.82
CA GLY A 143 6.32 -4.07 15.41
C GLY A 143 6.95 -3.49 14.16
N THR A 144 8.26 -3.74 13.94
CA THR A 144 9.00 -3.35 12.74
C THR A 144 8.41 -4.02 11.51
N ASP A 145 8.14 -5.32 11.60
CA ASP A 145 7.61 -6.12 10.50
C ASP A 145 6.16 -5.75 10.17
N LEU A 146 5.31 -5.60 11.19
CA LEU A 146 3.93 -5.12 11.00
C LEU A 146 3.90 -3.73 10.35
N LYS A 147 4.79 -2.82 10.79
CA LYS A 147 4.93 -1.49 10.21
C LYS A 147 5.40 -1.56 8.75
N THR A 148 6.33 -2.44 8.41
CA THR A 148 6.82 -2.63 7.04
C THR A 148 5.70 -3.11 6.12
N ILE A 149 4.93 -4.12 6.53
CA ILE A 149 3.78 -4.60 5.75
C ILE A 149 2.77 -3.46 5.53
N ASP A 150 2.36 -2.79 6.60
CA ASP A 150 1.37 -1.71 6.54
C ASP A 150 1.84 -0.55 5.65
N ARG A 151 3.11 -0.17 5.75
CA ARG A 151 3.73 0.88 4.96
C ARG A 151 3.69 0.56 3.46
N LEU A 152 4.07 -0.65 3.06
CA LEU A 152 4.03 -1.07 1.66
C LEU A 152 2.61 -1.01 1.09
N TRP A 153 1.61 -1.50 1.84
CA TRP A 153 0.21 -1.39 1.43
C TRP A 153 -0.23 0.07 1.26
N THR A 154 0.11 0.95 2.20
CA THR A 154 -0.26 2.37 2.15
C THR A 154 0.38 3.07 0.93
N ILE A 155 1.67 2.83 0.70
CA ILE A 155 2.44 3.46 -0.39
C ILE A 155 1.88 3.07 -1.76
N TYR A 156 1.68 1.78 -2.00
CA TYR A 156 1.26 1.28 -3.32
C TYR A 156 -0.26 1.28 -3.55
N SER A 157 -1.01 1.89 -2.67
CA SER A 157 -2.46 2.03 -2.80
C SER A 157 -2.95 3.48 -2.76
N ASN A 158 -2.09 4.45 -3.01
CA ASN A 158 -2.43 5.89 -2.93
C ASN A 158 -2.99 6.27 -1.53
N GLY A 159 -2.49 5.62 -0.48
CA GLY A 159 -2.96 5.81 0.89
C GLY A 159 -4.33 5.21 1.21
N ARG A 160 -4.84 4.30 0.37
CA ARG A 160 -6.20 3.75 0.50
C ARG A 160 -6.26 2.46 1.31
N PHE A 161 -5.19 1.65 1.32
CA PHE A 161 -5.15 0.32 1.93
C PHE A 161 -4.07 0.24 3.00
N GLY A 162 -4.21 -0.74 3.90
CA GLY A 162 -3.29 -0.97 5.02
C GLY A 162 -4.03 -1.10 6.35
N PHE A 163 -3.39 -1.70 7.33
CA PHE A 163 -3.93 -1.88 8.67
C PHE A 163 -4.16 -0.54 9.38
N SER A 164 -3.26 0.43 9.19
CA SER A 164 -3.39 1.78 9.74
C SER A 164 -4.60 2.51 9.16
N ILE A 165 -4.90 2.33 7.87
CA ILE A 165 -6.10 2.87 7.22
C ILE A 165 -7.35 2.22 7.80
N GLN A 166 -7.36 0.89 7.97
CA GLN A 166 -8.46 0.17 8.62
C GLN A 166 -8.68 0.65 10.06
N ALA A 167 -7.59 0.87 10.83
CA ALA A 167 -7.66 1.40 12.19
C ALA A 167 -8.26 2.82 12.22
N LYS A 168 -7.85 3.70 11.29
CA LYS A 168 -8.42 5.05 11.13
C LYS A 168 -9.92 5.00 10.83
N LEU A 169 -10.33 4.13 9.91
CA LEU A 169 -11.74 3.95 9.56
C LEU A 169 -12.56 3.39 10.72
N LEU A 170 -12.01 2.41 11.46
CA LEU A 170 -12.67 1.86 12.66
C LEU A 170 -12.88 2.95 13.73
N LYS A 171 -11.87 3.82 13.94
CA LYS A 171 -12.00 4.97 14.84
C LYS A 171 -13.09 5.93 14.37
N SER A 172 -13.19 6.23 13.07
CA SER A 172 -14.18 7.13 12.48
C SER A 172 -15.63 6.67 12.66
N VAL A 173 -15.85 5.37 12.82
CA VAL A 173 -17.17 4.77 13.06
C VAL A 173 -17.40 4.41 14.54
N GLY A 174 -16.66 5.05 15.45
CA GLY A 174 -16.81 4.87 16.90
C GLY A 174 -16.41 3.49 17.39
N LYS A 175 -15.44 2.83 16.73
CA LYS A 175 -14.93 1.48 17.00
C LYS A 175 -16.00 0.37 16.89
N LYS A 176 -17.04 0.62 16.09
CA LYS A 176 -18.12 -0.35 15.84
C LYS A 176 -17.82 -1.13 14.57
N TYR A 177 -17.49 -2.41 14.71
CA TYR A 177 -17.14 -3.29 13.60
C TYR A 177 -18.29 -3.49 12.61
N GLU A 178 -19.54 -3.53 13.10
CA GLU A 178 -20.73 -3.64 12.27
C GLU A 178 -20.87 -2.48 11.28
N LEU A 179 -20.37 -1.28 11.65
CA LEU A 179 -20.32 -0.11 10.76
C LEU A 179 -19.07 -0.08 9.88
N LEU A 180 -18.00 -0.73 10.32
CA LEU A 180 -16.77 -0.83 9.53
C LEU A 180 -16.95 -1.77 8.34
N TRP A 181 -17.54 -2.95 8.53
CA TRP A 181 -17.64 -3.98 7.49
C TRP A 181 -18.25 -3.50 6.18
N PRO A 182 -19.41 -2.80 6.16
CA PRO A 182 -19.96 -2.24 4.94
C PRO A 182 -19.06 -1.16 4.34
N LYS A 183 -18.44 -0.32 5.20
CA LYS A 183 -17.60 0.80 4.78
C LYS A 183 -16.35 0.34 4.02
N ILE A 184 -15.73 -0.75 4.43
CA ILE A 184 -14.56 -1.34 3.75
C ILE A 184 -14.94 -2.42 2.71
N GLY A 185 -16.23 -2.62 2.44
CA GLY A 185 -16.73 -3.53 1.42
C GLY A 185 -16.62 -5.02 1.76
N TRP A 186 -16.49 -5.37 3.06
CA TRP A 186 -16.43 -6.78 3.50
C TRP A 186 -17.82 -7.36 3.79
N LYS A 187 -18.84 -6.48 3.89
CA LYS A 187 -20.24 -6.88 4.07
C LYS A 187 -21.13 -6.02 3.18
N LYS A 188 -22.04 -6.64 2.43
CA LYS A 188 -23.01 -5.96 1.57
C LYS A 188 -24.40 -6.56 1.82
N ASP A 189 -25.40 -5.72 2.03
CA ASP A 189 -26.80 -6.11 2.24
C ASP A 189 -26.99 -7.20 3.33
N GLY A 190 -26.17 -7.10 4.40
CA GLY A 190 -26.19 -8.06 5.51
C GLY A 190 -25.34 -9.33 5.29
N TYR A 191 -24.82 -9.58 4.08
CA TYR A 191 -24.04 -10.77 3.73
C TYR A 191 -22.54 -10.46 3.63
N TRP A 192 -21.72 -11.44 4.05
CA TRP A 192 -20.28 -11.37 3.90
C TRP A 192 -19.85 -11.54 2.44
N THR A 193 -18.94 -10.69 1.99
CA THR A 193 -18.28 -10.83 0.69
C THR A 193 -17.45 -12.11 0.67
N ARG A 194 -17.61 -12.94 -0.37
CA ARG A 194 -16.91 -14.23 -0.51
C ARG A 194 -15.49 -14.02 -1.00
N TYR A 195 -14.54 -14.50 -0.21
CA TYR A 195 -13.11 -14.50 -0.56
C TYR A 195 -12.78 -15.74 -1.44
N PRO A 196 -11.94 -15.63 -2.46
CA PRO A 196 -11.42 -14.37 -3.05
C PRO A 196 -12.34 -13.79 -4.15
N SER A 197 -13.31 -14.56 -4.65
CA SER A 197 -14.02 -14.34 -5.91
C SER A 197 -14.92 -13.11 -5.96
N SER A 198 -15.39 -12.63 -4.79
CA SER A 198 -16.27 -11.45 -4.71
C SER A 198 -15.54 -10.22 -4.14
N PHE A 199 -14.23 -10.32 -3.86
CA PHE A 199 -13.42 -9.18 -3.45
C PHE A 199 -13.01 -8.36 -4.67
N SER A 200 -12.88 -7.04 -4.49
CA SER A 200 -12.36 -6.14 -5.51
C SER A 200 -10.85 -6.00 -5.34
N TRP A 201 -10.10 -6.56 -6.27
CA TRP A 201 -8.63 -6.57 -6.24
C TRP A 201 -8.03 -5.40 -7.06
N SER A 202 -8.53 -4.18 -6.83
CA SER A 202 -8.10 -2.99 -7.54
C SER A 202 -8.13 -1.75 -6.66
N LEU A 203 -7.55 -0.65 -7.13
CA LEU A 203 -7.62 0.65 -6.46
C LEU A 203 -9.05 1.23 -6.42
N GLU A 204 -9.99 0.69 -7.18
CA GLU A 204 -11.41 1.08 -7.14
C GLU A 204 -12.15 0.51 -5.91
N ALA A 205 -11.56 -0.48 -5.23
CA ALA A 205 -12.13 -1.03 -4.00
C ALA A 205 -12.31 0.06 -2.92
N PRO A 206 -13.27 -0.10 -2.00
CA PRO A 206 -13.45 0.84 -0.88
C PRO A 206 -12.17 1.06 -0.07
N GLU A 207 -11.98 2.28 0.48
CA GLU A 207 -10.87 2.56 1.39
C GLU A 207 -10.83 1.55 2.54
N GLY A 208 -9.65 1.02 2.85
CA GLY A 208 -9.47 -0.01 3.87
C GLY A 208 -9.89 -1.42 3.46
N HIS A 209 -10.25 -1.65 2.19
CA HIS A 209 -10.66 -2.98 1.71
C HIS A 209 -9.58 -4.04 1.93
N MET A 210 -8.31 -3.68 1.74
CA MET A 210 -7.16 -4.58 1.85
C MET A 210 -6.14 -4.09 2.89
N PRO A 211 -5.27 -4.95 3.42
CA PRO A 211 -5.31 -6.41 3.29
C PRO A 211 -6.44 -7.04 4.10
N LEU A 212 -6.88 -8.24 3.67
CA LEU A 212 -7.90 -9.00 4.38
C LEU A 212 -7.31 -9.63 5.65
N ILE A 213 -7.92 -9.35 6.78
CA ILE A 213 -7.66 -10.08 8.02
C ILE A 213 -8.77 -11.12 8.17
N ASN A 214 -8.39 -12.39 8.27
CA ASN A 214 -9.30 -13.54 8.23
C ASN A 214 -10.56 -13.34 9.10
N GLN A 215 -11.70 -13.20 8.43
CA GLN A 215 -13.02 -12.99 9.05
C GLN A 215 -13.60 -14.26 9.70
N LEU A 216 -13.20 -15.45 9.23
CA LEU A 216 -13.77 -16.72 9.69
C LEU A 216 -13.59 -16.95 11.19
N ARG A 217 -12.68 -16.21 11.84
CA ARG A 217 -12.38 -16.31 13.26
C ARG A 217 -12.85 -15.10 14.07
N GLY A 218 -13.72 -14.29 13.49
CA GLY A 218 -14.34 -13.14 14.11
C GLY A 218 -13.40 -11.94 14.25
N VAL A 219 -13.87 -10.89 14.94
CA VAL A 219 -13.22 -9.59 15.05
C VAL A 219 -11.91 -9.59 15.84
N ARG A 220 -11.67 -10.59 16.69
CA ARG A 220 -10.57 -10.57 17.67
C ARG A 220 -9.20 -10.45 17.04
N LEU A 221 -8.94 -11.18 15.95
CA LEU A 221 -7.65 -11.10 15.25
C LEU A 221 -7.43 -9.71 14.66
N MET A 222 -8.41 -9.19 13.94
CA MET A 222 -8.35 -7.84 13.38
C MET A 222 -8.19 -6.79 14.48
N ASP A 223 -8.97 -6.87 15.55
CA ASP A 223 -8.88 -5.94 16.69
C ASP A 223 -7.47 -5.93 17.29
N SER A 224 -6.86 -7.11 17.47
CA SER A 224 -5.50 -7.23 17.99
C SER A 224 -4.46 -6.59 17.06
N ILE A 225 -4.57 -6.79 15.73
CA ILE A 225 -3.66 -6.18 14.76
C ILE A 225 -3.85 -4.66 14.72
N LEU A 226 -5.10 -4.18 14.65
CA LEU A 226 -5.37 -2.73 14.55
C LEU A 226 -5.00 -1.97 15.83
N ARG A 227 -5.02 -2.63 16.99
CA ARG A 227 -4.58 -2.06 18.27
C ARG A 227 -3.10 -2.24 18.54
N HIS A 228 -2.39 -3.04 17.76
CA HIS A 228 -0.95 -3.21 17.97
C HIS A 228 -0.25 -1.84 17.94
N PRO A 229 0.68 -1.53 18.87
CA PRO A 229 1.30 -0.21 18.99
C PRO A 229 1.91 0.29 17.66
N ALA A 230 2.56 -0.60 16.91
CA ALA A 230 3.16 -0.28 15.61
C ALA A 230 2.14 0.22 14.57
N ILE A 231 0.88 -0.22 14.65
CA ILE A 231 -0.20 0.17 13.73
C ILE A 231 -0.97 1.38 14.26
N SER A 232 -1.35 1.36 15.54
CA SER A 232 -2.14 2.43 16.17
C SER A 232 -1.40 3.77 16.19
N LEU A 233 -0.08 3.78 16.35
CA LEU A 233 0.75 4.98 16.29
C LEU A 233 0.87 5.52 14.86
N ARG A 234 0.98 4.64 13.86
CA ARG A 234 1.03 5.06 12.46
C ARG A 234 -0.22 5.80 12.02
N HIS A 235 -1.39 5.32 12.42
CA HIS A 235 -2.64 5.95 12.02
C HIS A 235 -2.77 7.40 12.54
N ASN A 236 -2.10 7.76 13.64
CA ASN A 236 -2.07 9.13 14.16
C ASN A 236 -1.14 10.06 13.36
N ASN A 237 -0.19 9.50 12.60
CA ASN A 237 0.79 10.26 11.80
C ASN A 237 0.37 10.42 10.32
N ILE A 238 -0.72 9.78 9.89
CA ILE A 238 -1.26 9.87 8.51
C ILE A 238 -2.29 11.04 8.39
N LEU A 239 -2.45 11.82 9.46
CA LEU A 239 -3.26 13.04 9.50
C LEU A 239 -2.40 14.26 9.18
#